data_4267361147646ef0c087f74e6a709ead
#
_entry.id   4267361147646ef0c087f74e6a709ead
#
_cell.length_a   1.000
_cell.length_b   1.000
_cell.length_c   1.000
_cell.angle_alpha   90.00
_cell.angle_beta   90.00
_cell.angle_gamma   90.00
#
_symmetry.space_group_name_H-M   'P 1'
#
loop_
_entity.id
_entity.type
_entity.pdbx_description
1 polymer ?
#
loop_
_entity_poly.entity_id
_entity_poly.type
_entity_poly.pdbx_seq_one_letter_code
_entity_poly.pdbx_strand_id
1 'polypeptide(L)'
;MAFVPMALSVSVVERAVANWVPGVKLEFAMDPDLANTIADQAIEMGMPIVRYIYGASGGPDCFIPLDWGAVVPLYFMGHRFTPKPKLVQVSPMRTLPFALHYEFGRAIGWVIKDSATRIAVVASADQGHAHDANGPYGYHPASAQYDAWMQAVIRSGDLDQLLNADPQLVENGKPDSLWPSLILAGILKENPMQAKFLSYEVNVYFGILCAEFTAP
;
A
#
# COMPACT_ATOMS: atom_id res chain seq x y z
N MET A 1 6.16 -22.58 -17.05
CA MET A 1 6.62 -21.44 -16.23
C MET A 1 5.93 -20.21 -16.78
N ALA A 2 4.88 -19.70 -16.14
CA ALA A 2 4.20 -18.51 -16.61
C ALA A 2 5.13 -17.31 -16.36
N PHE A 3 5.42 -16.54 -17.41
CA PHE A 3 6.15 -15.29 -17.30
C PHE A 3 5.23 -14.29 -16.59
N VAL A 4 5.49 -14.01 -15.32
CA VAL A 4 4.80 -12.91 -14.63
C VAL A 4 5.52 -11.62 -15.04
N PRO A 5 4.88 -10.73 -15.80
CA PRO A 5 5.51 -9.47 -16.17
C PRO A 5 5.82 -8.68 -14.91
N MET A 6 7.00 -8.03 -14.84
CA MET A 6 7.33 -7.08 -13.80
C MET A 6 6.46 -5.84 -13.99
N ALA A 7 5.36 -5.77 -13.25
CA ALA A 7 4.37 -4.72 -13.40
C ALA A 7 3.71 -4.41 -12.06
N LEU A 8 3.29 -3.18 -11.88
CA LEU A 8 2.36 -2.78 -10.82
C LEU A 8 0.99 -3.38 -11.11
N SER A 9 0.20 -3.70 -10.10
CA SER A 9 -1.09 -4.33 -10.32
C SER A 9 -2.25 -3.59 -9.67
N VAL A 10 -3.39 -3.61 -10.35
CA VAL A 10 -4.67 -3.08 -9.86
C VAL A 10 -5.70 -4.21 -9.93
N SER A 11 -6.38 -4.49 -8.82
CA SER A 11 -7.43 -5.51 -8.78
C SER A 11 -8.72 -4.98 -9.37
N VAL A 12 -9.27 -5.69 -10.34
CA VAL A 12 -10.51 -5.32 -11.06
C VAL A 12 -11.67 -6.30 -10.80
N VAL A 13 -11.62 -7.03 -9.69
CA VAL A 13 -12.71 -7.93 -9.26
C VAL A 13 -13.80 -7.18 -8.52
N GLU A 14 -14.98 -7.80 -8.38
CA GLU A 14 -16.14 -7.17 -7.73
C GLU A 14 -16.18 -7.35 -6.21
N ARG A 15 -15.44 -8.31 -5.65
CA ARG A 15 -15.50 -8.68 -4.23
C ARG A 15 -14.10 -8.90 -3.65
N ALA A 16 -13.96 -8.54 -2.37
CA ALA A 16 -12.78 -8.84 -1.57
C ALA A 16 -13.20 -9.58 -0.30
N VAL A 17 -12.53 -10.67 0.04
CA VAL A 17 -12.93 -11.58 1.13
C VAL A 17 -11.74 -11.95 2.01
N ALA A 18 -11.94 -11.94 3.32
CA ALA A 18 -11.06 -12.59 4.30
C ALA A 18 -11.87 -13.51 5.21
N ASN A 19 -11.53 -14.77 5.24
CA ASN A 19 -12.15 -15.80 6.08
C ASN A 19 -11.12 -16.77 6.69
N TRP A 20 -9.85 -16.48 6.54
CA TRP A 20 -8.73 -17.33 6.96
C TRP A 20 -8.19 -16.96 8.37
N VAL A 21 -8.59 -15.79 8.90
CA VAL A 21 -8.25 -15.39 10.27
C VAL A 21 -9.32 -15.92 11.22
N PRO A 22 -9.00 -16.74 12.22
CA PRO A 22 -9.97 -17.24 13.18
C PRO A 22 -10.78 -16.12 13.84
N GLY A 23 -12.10 -16.20 13.77
CA GLY A 23 -13.01 -15.20 14.34
C GLY A 23 -13.16 -13.91 13.52
N VAL A 24 -12.46 -13.75 12.40
CA VAL A 24 -12.59 -12.61 11.51
C VAL A 24 -13.16 -13.05 10.17
N LYS A 25 -14.31 -12.48 9.82
CA LYS A 25 -14.91 -12.63 8.49
C LYS A 25 -15.18 -11.25 7.92
N LEU A 26 -14.43 -10.88 6.90
CA LEU A 26 -14.60 -9.62 6.19
C LEU A 26 -15.01 -9.87 4.75
N GLU A 27 -15.94 -9.07 4.28
CA GLU A 27 -16.35 -9.01 2.89
C GLU A 27 -16.66 -7.57 2.53
N PHE A 28 -16.09 -7.11 1.40
CA PHE A 28 -16.29 -5.78 0.84
C PHE A 28 -16.61 -5.88 -0.65
N ALA A 29 -17.46 -5.00 -1.12
CA ALA A 29 -17.57 -4.73 -2.55
C ALA A 29 -16.30 -4.02 -3.03
N MET A 30 -15.83 -4.36 -4.22
CA MET A 30 -14.79 -3.63 -4.91
C MET A 30 -15.40 -2.55 -5.79
N ASP A 31 -14.57 -1.62 -6.25
CA ASP A 31 -14.93 -0.62 -7.24
C ASP A 31 -14.14 -0.84 -8.53
N PRO A 32 -14.61 -1.74 -9.44
CA PRO A 32 -13.91 -2.04 -10.66
C PRO A 32 -13.85 -0.85 -11.63
N ASP A 33 -14.81 0.06 -11.58
CA ASP A 33 -14.81 1.25 -12.44
C ASP A 33 -13.69 2.20 -12.04
N LEU A 34 -13.55 2.50 -10.74
CA LEU A 34 -12.43 3.28 -10.23
C LEU A 34 -11.09 2.58 -10.45
N ALA A 35 -11.04 1.25 -10.24
CA ALA A 35 -9.85 0.44 -10.49
C ALA A 35 -9.39 0.51 -11.95
N ASN A 36 -10.33 0.41 -12.91
CA ASN A 36 -10.04 0.54 -14.33
C ASN A 36 -9.58 1.96 -14.67
N THR A 37 -10.23 3.00 -14.15
CA THR A 37 -9.84 4.40 -14.36
C THR A 37 -8.39 4.64 -13.90
N ILE A 38 -8.00 4.13 -12.73
CA ILE A 38 -6.62 4.21 -12.21
C ILE A 38 -5.65 3.48 -13.16
N ALA A 39 -6.02 2.26 -13.59
CA ALA A 39 -5.18 1.47 -14.49
C ALA A 39 -5.00 2.16 -15.86
N ASP A 40 -6.08 2.72 -16.43
CA ASP A 40 -6.02 3.45 -17.70
C ASP A 40 -5.12 4.68 -17.60
N GLN A 41 -5.29 5.49 -16.55
CA GLN A 41 -4.46 6.66 -16.30
C GLN A 41 -2.97 6.31 -16.19
N ALA A 42 -2.65 5.25 -15.46
CA ALA A 42 -1.26 4.80 -15.34
C ALA A 42 -0.68 4.25 -16.64
N ILE A 43 -1.47 3.55 -17.45
CA ILE A 43 -1.07 3.07 -18.78
C ILE A 43 -0.83 4.26 -19.73
N GLU A 44 -1.68 5.26 -19.72
CA GLU A 44 -1.50 6.50 -20.51
C GLU A 44 -0.20 7.23 -20.15
N MET A 45 0.23 7.15 -18.89
CA MET A 45 1.53 7.65 -18.42
C MET A 45 2.70 6.71 -18.78
N GLY A 46 2.47 5.63 -19.51
CA GLY A 46 3.51 4.69 -19.97
C GLY A 46 3.98 3.68 -18.91
N MET A 47 3.22 3.47 -17.85
CA MET A 47 3.61 2.55 -16.78
C MET A 47 3.24 1.09 -17.09
N PRO A 48 4.04 0.13 -16.62
CA PRO A 48 3.74 -1.28 -16.73
C PRO A 48 2.65 -1.68 -15.71
N ILE A 49 1.40 -1.66 -16.12
CA ILE A 49 0.23 -2.00 -15.29
C ILE A 49 -0.39 -3.30 -15.72
N VAL A 50 -0.70 -4.16 -14.77
CA VAL A 50 -1.52 -5.36 -14.96
C VAL A 50 -2.83 -5.22 -14.20
N ARG A 51 -3.95 -5.42 -14.91
CA ARG A 51 -5.25 -5.62 -14.28
C ARG A 51 -5.32 -7.05 -13.77
N TYR A 52 -5.52 -7.19 -12.48
CA TYR A 52 -5.48 -8.47 -11.80
C TYR A 52 -6.88 -9.00 -11.50
N ILE A 53 -7.13 -10.24 -11.91
CA ILE A 53 -8.32 -11.02 -11.59
C ILE A 53 -7.85 -12.28 -10.87
N TYR A 54 -8.49 -12.61 -9.75
CA TYR A 54 -8.19 -13.84 -9.00
C TYR A 54 -9.37 -14.81 -9.11
N GLY A 55 -9.06 -16.10 -9.33
CA GLY A 55 -10.07 -17.14 -9.46
C GLY A 55 -10.78 -17.10 -10.81
N ALA A 56 -12.11 -17.17 -10.79
CA ALA A 56 -12.95 -17.11 -11.98
C ALA A 56 -13.11 -15.67 -12.49
N SER A 57 -13.39 -15.51 -13.78
CA SER A 57 -13.63 -14.20 -14.39
C SER A 57 -15.01 -13.61 -14.06
N GLY A 58 -15.83 -14.30 -13.26
CA GLY A 58 -17.14 -13.85 -12.81
C GLY A 58 -17.79 -14.87 -11.89
N GLY A 59 -18.93 -14.48 -11.28
CA GLY A 59 -19.68 -15.33 -10.36
C GLY A 59 -19.12 -15.35 -8.94
N PRO A 60 -19.62 -16.26 -8.08
CA PRO A 60 -19.30 -16.27 -6.64
C PRO A 60 -17.82 -16.54 -6.34
N ASP A 61 -17.08 -17.15 -7.25
CA ASP A 61 -15.66 -17.46 -7.10
C ASP A 61 -14.74 -16.35 -7.66
N CYS A 62 -15.32 -15.27 -8.17
CA CYS A 62 -14.58 -14.08 -8.61
C CYS A 62 -14.40 -13.11 -7.41
N PHE A 63 -13.33 -13.30 -6.66
CA PHE A 63 -12.99 -12.42 -5.53
C PHE A 63 -11.48 -12.32 -5.34
N ILE A 64 -11.00 -11.27 -4.67
CA ILE A 64 -9.63 -11.19 -4.21
C ILE A 64 -9.54 -11.62 -2.74
N PRO A 65 -8.65 -12.56 -2.37
CA PRO A 65 -8.38 -12.85 -0.97
C PRO A 65 -7.64 -11.67 -0.35
N LEU A 66 -8.15 -11.17 0.78
CA LEU A 66 -7.50 -10.14 1.55
C LEU A 66 -6.37 -10.75 2.39
N ASP A 67 -5.18 -10.23 2.27
CA ASP A 67 -4.03 -10.56 3.09
C ASP A 67 -3.99 -9.75 4.42
N TRP A 68 -2.94 -9.91 5.21
CA TRP A 68 -2.74 -9.17 6.46
C TRP A 68 -2.74 -7.66 6.25
N GLY A 69 -2.04 -7.19 5.22
CA GLY A 69 -1.94 -5.78 4.90
C GLY A 69 -3.29 -5.12 4.62
N ALA A 70 -4.24 -5.87 4.09
CA ALA A 70 -5.60 -5.39 3.86
C ALA A 70 -6.53 -5.65 5.06
N VAL A 71 -6.45 -6.85 5.66
CA VAL A 71 -7.36 -7.26 6.75
C VAL A 71 -7.22 -6.35 7.97
N VAL A 72 -6.00 -6.02 8.38
CA VAL A 72 -5.78 -5.22 9.60
C VAL A 72 -6.43 -3.83 9.50
N PRO A 73 -6.13 -2.98 8.50
CA PRO A 73 -6.76 -1.67 8.41
C PRO A 73 -8.28 -1.76 8.16
N LEU A 74 -8.74 -2.70 7.36
CA LEU A 74 -10.17 -2.85 7.09
C LEU A 74 -10.96 -3.33 8.31
N TYR A 75 -10.36 -4.16 9.16
CA TYR A 75 -10.98 -4.59 10.42
C TYR A 75 -11.13 -3.42 11.39
N PHE A 76 -10.12 -2.57 11.54
CA PHE A 76 -10.20 -1.46 12.49
C PHE A 76 -10.96 -0.24 11.96
N MET A 77 -10.91 0.02 10.66
CA MET A 77 -11.47 1.21 10.04
C MET A 77 -12.68 0.91 9.14
N GLY A 78 -12.54 -0.01 8.18
CA GLY A 78 -13.48 -0.16 7.07
C GLY A 78 -14.81 -0.82 7.44
N HIS A 79 -14.80 -1.90 8.21
CA HIS A 79 -16.02 -2.71 8.45
C HIS A 79 -17.07 -2.03 9.35
N ARG A 80 -16.69 -0.95 10.04
CA ARG A 80 -17.59 -0.22 10.96
C ARG A 80 -18.54 0.73 10.25
N PHE A 81 -18.31 1.01 8.98
CA PHE A 81 -19.20 1.91 8.21
C PHE A 81 -20.47 1.19 7.73
N THR A 82 -21.56 1.97 7.63
CA THR A 82 -22.83 1.52 7.05
C THR A 82 -23.34 2.61 6.11
N PRO A 83 -23.37 2.39 4.80
CA PRO A 83 -22.84 1.22 4.10
C PRO A 83 -21.30 1.13 4.20
N LYS A 84 -20.75 -0.08 4.04
CA LYS A 84 -19.31 -0.27 3.95
C LYS A 84 -18.74 0.46 2.71
N PRO A 85 -17.52 1.00 2.78
CA PRO A 85 -16.87 1.56 1.60
C PRO A 85 -16.60 0.47 0.56
N LYS A 86 -16.61 0.85 -0.71
CA LYS A 86 -16.05 0.04 -1.78
C LYS A 86 -14.52 0.13 -1.75
N LEU A 87 -13.84 -0.88 -2.25
CA LEU A 87 -12.39 -0.96 -2.24
C LEU A 87 -11.79 -0.93 -3.64
N VAL A 88 -10.61 -0.34 -3.75
CA VAL A 88 -9.66 -0.60 -4.82
C VAL A 88 -8.38 -1.09 -4.15
N GLN A 89 -7.85 -2.22 -4.60
CA GLN A 89 -6.58 -2.74 -4.13
C GLN A 89 -5.52 -2.60 -5.22
N VAL A 90 -4.40 -1.99 -4.87
CA VAL A 90 -3.21 -1.87 -5.71
C VAL A 90 -2.04 -2.55 -5.02
N SER A 91 -1.16 -3.16 -5.80
CA SER A 91 0.01 -3.86 -5.25
C SER A 91 1.28 -3.38 -5.92
N PRO A 92 2.30 -2.99 -5.14
CA PRO A 92 3.61 -2.64 -5.67
C PRO A 92 4.35 -3.88 -6.18
N MET A 93 5.34 -3.66 -7.04
CA MET A 93 6.29 -4.68 -7.48
C MET A 93 7.71 -4.24 -7.09
N ARG A 94 8.28 -4.85 -6.06
CA ARG A 94 9.54 -4.44 -5.42
C ARG A 94 10.74 -4.38 -6.35
N THR A 95 10.72 -5.12 -7.44
CA THR A 95 11.81 -5.14 -8.45
C THR A 95 11.78 -3.97 -9.41
N LEU A 96 10.73 -3.16 -9.41
CA LEU A 96 10.64 -1.94 -10.21
C LEU A 96 11.35 -0.76 -9.52
N PRO A 97 11.88 0.20 -10.29
CA PRO A 97 12.47 1.42 -9.73
C PRO A 97 11.52 2.19 -8.82
N PHE A 98 12.05 2.84 -7.79
CA PHE A 98 11.27 3.66 -6.85
C PHE A 98 10.45 4.75 -7.56
N ALA A 99 11.03 5.39 -8.57
CA ALA A 99 10.36 6.42 -9.35
C ALA A 99 9.07 5.91 -10.02
N LEU A 100 9.00 4.64 -10.44
CA LEU A 100 7.77 4.10 -11.03
C LEU A 100 6.63 3.95 -10.02
N HIS A 101 6.94 3.63 -8.75
CA HIS A 101 5.94 3.59 -7.69
C HIS A 101 5.42 5.00 -7.37
N TYR A 102 6.33 5.96 -7.32
CA TYR A 102 5.97 7.36 -7.12
C TYR A 102 5.08 7.89 -8.26
N GLU A 103 5.46 7.66 -9.53
CA GLU A 103 4.65 8.06 -10.69
C GLU A 103 3.30 7.32 -10.73
N PHE A 104 3.24 6.06 -10.30
CA PHE A 104 1.98 5.35 -10.13
C PHE A 104 1.10 6.02 -9.07
N GLY A 105 1.70 6.45 -7.98
CA GLY A 105 1.01 7.28 -6.97
C GLY A 105 0.46 8.57 -7.56
N ARG A 106 1.22 9.26 -8.43
CA ARG A 106 0.74 10.46 -9.12
C ARG A 106 -0.46 10.17 -10.02
N ALA A 107 -0.43 9.06 -10.77
CA ALA A 107 -1.57 8.64 -11.59
C ALA A 107 -2.84 8.43 -10.74
N ILE A 108 -2.71 7.74 -9.61
CA ILE A 108 -3.79 7.58 -8.63
C ILE A 108 -4.24 8.95 -8.10
N GLY A 109 -3.30 9.82 -7.76
CA GLY A 109 -3.55 11.16 -7.24
C GLY A 109 -4.37 12.03 -8.20
N TRP A 110 -4.13 11.97 -9.50
CA TRP A 110 -4.91 12.67 -10.51
C TRP A 110 -6.35 12.15 -10.60
N VAL A 111 -6.51 10.81 -10.58
CA VAL A 111 -7.85 10.21 -10.57
C VAL A 111 -8.64 10.60 -9.32
N ILE A 112 -7.97 10.64 -8.15
CA ILE A 112 -8.58 11.05 -6.89
C ILE A 112 -9.03 12.52 -6.96
N LYS A 113 -8.17 13.40 -7.46
CA LYS A 113 -8.42 14.83 -7.55
C LYS A 113 -9.65 15.17 -8.40
N ASP A 114 -9.88 14.41 -9.47
CA ASP A 114 -10.99 14.59 -10.38
C ASP A 114 -12.26 13.83 -9.96
N SER A 115 -12.18 13.03 -8.89
CA SER A 115 -13.30 12.20 -8.40
C SER A 115 -14.30 13.02 -7.58
N ALA A 116 -15.59 12.86 -7.88
CA ALA A 116 -16.67 13.37 -7.04
C ALA A 116 -16.89 12.54 -5.76
N THR A 117 -16.30 11.34 -5.70
CA THR A 117 -16.39 10.42 -4.54
C THR A 117 -15.31 10.73 -3.54
N ARG A 118 -15.64 10.71 -2.24
CA ARG A 118 -14.64 10.78 -1.18
C ARG A 118 -13.84 9.48 -1.14
N ILE A 119 -12.54 9.58 -1.26
CA ILE A 119 -11.61 8.46 -1.28
C ILE A 119 -10.66 8.59 -0.10
N ALA A 120 -10.49 7.50 0.65
CA ALA A 120 -9.44 7.36 1.66
C ALA A 120 -8.37 6.39 1.13
N VAL A 121 -7.11 6.77 1.28
CA VAL A 121 -5.97 5.94 0.88
C VAL A 121 -5.31 5.36 2.12
N VAL A 122 -5.01 4.08 2.09
CA VAL A 122 -4.27 3.38 3.14
C VAL A 122 -3.02 2.77 2.54
N ALA A 123 -1.85 3.29 2.92
CA ALA A 123 -0.57 2.67 2.65
C ALA A 123 -0.26 1.70 3.81
N SER A 124 -0.55 0.43 3.60
CA SER A 124 -0.44 -0.60 4.63
C SER A 124 0.81 -1.45 4.41
N ALA A 125 1.71 -1.43 5.37
CA ALA A 125 2.92 -2.25 5.40
C ALA A 125 3.66 -2.09 6.73
N ASP A 126 4.53 -3.06 7.02
CA ASP A 126 5.41 -3.01 8.18
C ASP A 126 6.74 -2.31 7.85
N GLN A 127 7.42 -1.79 8.88
CA GLN A 127 8.72 -1.16 8.76
C GLN A 127 9.85 -2.21 8.67
N GLY A 128 11.02 -1.97 9.23
CA GLY A 128 12.11 -2.92 9.22
C GLY A 128 11.78 -4.25 9.90
N HIS A 129 12.26 -5.38 9.37
CA HIS A 129 11.91 -6.73 9.86
C HIS A 129 13.06 -7.47 10.53
N ALA A 130 14.23 -6.86 10.67
CA ALA A 130 15.40 -7.51 11.28
C ALA A 130 15.70 -6.93 12.68
N HIS A 131 14.68 -6.85 13.56
CA HIS A 131 14.83 -6.35 14.93
C HIS A 131 15.13 -7.43 15.96
N ASP A 132 14.91 -8.72 15.64
CA ASP A 132 15.10 -9.84 16.59
C ASP A 132 16.02 -10.90 16.00
N ALA A 133 17.05 -11.28 16.76
CA ALA A 133 18.00 -12.32 16.35
C ALA A 133 17.34 -13.69 16.15
N ASN A 134 16.23 -13.96 16.84
CA ASN A 134 15.44 -15.19 16.70
C ASN A 134 14.29 -15.06 15.69
N GLY A 135 14.11 -13.87 15.09
CA GLY A 135 13.12 -13.62 14.07
C GLY A 135 13.47 -14.24 12.71
N PRO A 136 12.54 -14.23 11.75
CA PRO A 136 12.73 -14.89 10.46
C PRO A 136 13.85 -14.28 9.61
N TYR A 137 14.24 -13.03 9.88
CA TYR A 137 15.32 -12.31 9.15
C TYR A 137 16.58 -12.11 10.00
N GLY A 138 16.60 -12.61 11.26
CA GLY A 138 17.68 -12.34 12.21
C GLY A 138 17.71 -10.87 12.65
N TYR A 139 18.80 -10.51 13.35
CA TYR A 139 19.01 -9.13 13.79
C TYR A 139 19.97 -8.40 12.84
N HIS A 140 19.57 -7.22 12.41
CA HIS A 140 20.44 -6.27 11.72
C HIS A 140 20.14 -4.83 12.14
N PRO A 141 21.15 -4.00 12.50
CA PRO A 141 20.91 -2.62 12.95
C PRO A 141 20.26 -1.72 11.91
N ALA A 142 20.30 -2.09 10.64
CA ALA A 142 19.65 -1.34 9.56
C ALA A 142 18.13 -1.27 9.72
N SER A 143 17.47 -2.22 10.40
CA SER A 143 16.02 -2.10 10.67
C SER A 143 15.72 -0.88 11.53
N ALA A 144 16.41 -0.72 12.65
CA ALA A 144 16.22 0.45 13.50
C ALA A 144 16.61 1.77 12.79
N GLN A 145 17.65 1.73 11.95
CA GLN A 145 18.09 2.90 11.17
C GLN A 145 17.05 3.28 10.11
N TYR A 146 16.51 2.29 9.38
CA TYR A 146 15.44 2.50 8.41
C TYR A 146 14.19 3.06 9.08
N ASP A 147 13.77 2.49 10.21
CA ASP A 147 12.58 2.93 10.93
C ASP A 147 12.73 4.36 11.45
N ALA A 148 13.92 4.71 11.97
CA ALA A 148 14.22 6.08 12.40
C ALA A 148 14.19 7.07 11.21
N TRP A 149 14.75 6.67 10.06
CA TRP A 149 14.71 7.47 8.85
C TRP A 149 13.27 7.67 8.35
N MET A 150 12.46 6.61 8.28
CA MET A 150 11.06 6.68 7.87
C MET A 150 10.25 7.60 8.80
N GLN A 151 10.45 7.49 10.11
CA GLN A 151 9.82 8.40 11.07
C GLN A 151 10.20 9.87 10.81
N ALA A 152 11.47 10.15 10.51
CA ALA A 152 11.94 11.50 10.21
C ALA A 152 11.29 12.04 8.91
N VAL A 153 11.21 11.22 7.86
CA VAL A 153 10.54 11.56 6.60
C VAL A 153 9.06 11.89 6.84
N ILE A 154 8.33 11.04 7.56
CA ILE A 154 6.91 11.28 7.86
C ILE A 154 6.73 12.56 8.67
N ARG A 155 7.57 12.79 9.70
CA ARG A 155 7.48 14.00 10.54
C ARG A 155 7.81 15.29 9.79
N SER A 156 8.69 15.22 8.78
CA SER A 156 9.01 16.37 7.94
C SER A 156 7.87 16.75 7.00
N GLY A 157 6.97 15.81 6.69
CA GLY A 157 5.94 15.96 5.66
C GLY A 157 6.46 15.93 4.23
N ASP A 158 7.77 15.81 4.03
CA ASP A 158 8.40 15.75 2.71
C ASP A 158 8.67 14.29 2.32
N LEU A 159 7.64 13.63 1.77
CA LEU A 159 7.73 12.23 1.35
C LEU A 159 8.52 12.05 0.05
N ASP A 160 8.84 13.11 -0.69
CA ASP A 160 9.71 13.02 -1.88
C ASP A 160 11.11 12.48 -1.52
N GLN A 161 11.54 12.61 -0.25
CA GLN A 161 12.78 12.01 0.26
C GLN A 161 12.83 10.48 0.10
N LEU A 162 11.68 9.79 0.04
CA LEU A 162 11.61 8.35 -0.16
C LEU A 162 12.22 7.88 -1.49
N LEU A 163 12.25 8.76 -2.50
CA LEU A 163 12.91 8.50 -3.79
C LEU A 163 14.43 8.29 -3.66
N ASN A 164 15.02 8.81 -2.58
CA ASN A 164 16.45 8.74 -2.30
C ASN A 164 16.80 7.71 -1.23
N ALA A 165 15.92 6.72 -0.97
CA ALA A 165 16.19 5.66 -0.01
C ALA A 165 17.50 4.92 -0.37
N ASP A 166 18.37 4.74 0.62
CA ASP A 166 19.61 3.96 0.43
C ASP A 166 19.28 2.48 0.17
N PRO A 167 19.61 1.93 -1.01
CA PRO A 167 19.32 0.56 -1.34
C PRO A 167 19.93 -0.45 -0.35
N GLN A 168 21.09 -0.16 0.24
CA GLN A 168 21.75 -1.04 1.21
C GLN A 168 21.00 -1.03 2.55
N LEU A 169 20.50 0.15 2.96
CA LEU A 169 19.67 0.27 4.16
C LEU A 169 18.36 -0.51 4.00
N VAL A 170 17.73 -0.42 2.83
CA VAL A 170 16.50 -1.17 2.50
C VAL A 170 16.77 -2.66 2.46
N GLU A 171 17.85 -3.10 1.78
CA GLU A 171 18.21 -4.53 1.68
C GLU A 171 18.47 -5.15 3.05
N ASN A 172 19.19 -4.46 3.94
CA ASN A 172 19.55 -4.96 5.26
C ASN A 172 18.44 -4.81 6.29
N GLY A 173 17.65 -3.74 6.20
CA GLY A 173 16.54 -3.46 7.12
C GLY A 173 15.28 -4.28 6.82
N LYS A 174 15.17 -4.85 5.61
CA LYS A 174 14.04 -5.69 5.17
C LYS A 174 12.66 -5.05 5.36
N PRO A 175 12.45 -3.75 5.07
CA PRO A 175 11.14 -3.13 5.23
C PRO A 175 10.17 -3.56 4.13
N ASP A 176 8.88 -3.54 4.46
CA ASP A 176 7.79 -3.67 3.49
C ASP A 176 7.23 -2.31 3.09
N SER A 177 7.40 -1.29 3.93
CA SER A 177 6.73 0.00 3.84
C SER A 177 7.19 0.92 2.71
N LEU A 178 8.42 0.78 2.20
CA LEU A 178 8.98 1.74 1.24
C LEU A 178 8.12 1.89 -0.01
N TRP A 179 7.73 0.79 -0.64
CA TRP A 179 7.00 0.81 -1.92
C TRP A 179 5.56 1.35 -1.80
N PRO A 180 4.73 0.93 -0.82
CA PRO A 180 3.44 1.57 -0.59
C PRO A 180 3.57 3.05 -0.20
N SER A 181 4.62 3.42 0.54
CA SER A 181 4.86 4.82 0.92
C SER A 181 5.30 5.69 -0.27
N LEU A 182 6.03 5.13 -1.24
CA LEU A 182 6.34 5.82 -2.50
C LEU A 182 5.07 6.08 -3.32
N ILE A 183 4.14 5.12 -3.37
CA ILE A 183 2.84 5.34 -4.01
C ILE A 183 2.07 6.43 -3.27
N LEU A 184 2.03 6.39 -1.93
CA LEU A 184 1.41 7.45 -1.12
C LEU A 184 2.05 8.83 -1.38
N ALA A 185 3.38 8.91 -1.46
CA ALA A 185 4.10 10.15 -1.76
C ALA A 185 3.65 10.74 -3.10
N GLY A 186 3.52 9.92 -4.14
CA GLY A 186 2.99 10.35 -5.43
C GLY A 186 1.55 10.86 -5.36
N ILE A 187 0.68 10.18 -4.59
CA ILE A 187 -0.71 10.64 -4.37
C ILE A 187 -0.72 12.00 -3.69
N LEU A 188 0.10 12.19 -2.66
CA LEU A 188 0.19 13.43 -1.89
C LEU A 188 0.83 14.57 -2.70
N LYS A 189 1.64 14.26 -3.71
CA LYS A 189 2.16 15.26 -4.65
C LYS A 189 1.05 15.97 -5.41
N GLU A 190 0.04 15.23 -5.84
CA GLU A 190 -1.11 15.77 -6.57
C GLU A 190 -2.22 16.28 -5.63
N ASN A 191 -2.28 15.76 -4.39
CA ASN A 191 -3.24 16.12 -3.36
C ASN A 191 -2.51 16.45 -2.05
N PRO A 192 -1.90 17.64 -1.93
CA PRO A 192 -1.12 17.99 -0.75
C PRO A 192 -1.92 17.91 0.55
N MET A 193 -1.37 17.24 1.56
CA MET A 193 -1.98 17.09 2.88
C MET A 193 -0.93 17.32 3.97
N GLN A 194 -1.39 17.64 5.17
CA GLN A 194 -0.53 17.79 6.34
C GLN A 194 -0.30 16.43 6.99
N ALA A 195 0.97 16.09 7.19
CA ALA A 195 1.39 14.87 7.86
C ALA A 195 1.28 15.01 9.38
N LYS A 196 0.74 14.00 10.04
CA LYS A 196 0.76 13.86 11.49
C LYS A 196 1.24 12.46 11.85
N PHE A 197 2.41 12.40 12.45
CA PHE A 197 2.93 11.18 13.04
C PHE A 197 2.13 10.83 14.29
N LEU A 198 1.67 9.59 14.42
CA LEU A 198 0.86 9.13 15.54
C LEU A 198 1.66 8.25 16.49
N SER A 199 2.23 7.16 16.01
CA SER A 199 2.97 6.21 16.85
C SER A 199 3.99 5.41 16.07
N TYR A 200 4.95 4.85 16.79
CA TYR A 200 5.88 3.84 16.32
C TYR A 200 6.23 2.89 17.45
N GLU A 201 6.19 1.59 17.16
CA GLU A 201 6.58 0.53 18.08
C GLU A 201 7.26 -0.60 17.31
N VAL A 202 8.13 -1.34 17.98
CA VAL A 202 8.67 -2.62 17.47
C VAL A 202 7.87 -3.76 18.09
N ASN A 203 7.23 -4.54 17.23
CA ASN A 203 6.48 -5.72 17.67
C ASN A 203 7.25 -6.99 17.27
N VAL A 204 7.85 -7.65 18.26
CA VAL A 204 8.69 -8.84 18.10
C VAL A 204 9.88 -8.55 17.18
N TYR A 205 9.76 -8.74 15.87
CA TYR A 205 10.87 -8.63 14.92
C TYR A 205 10.67 -7.52 13.87
N PHE A 206 9.52 -6.81 13.85
CA PHE A 206 9.22 -5.78 12.86
C PHE A 206 8.69 -4.49 13.50
N GLY A 207 8.97 -3.37 12.85
CA GLY A 207 8.47 -2.07 13.27
C GLY A 207 7.05 -1.80 12.74
N ILE A 208 6.21 -1.16 13.55
CA ILE A 208 4.88 -0.69 13.18
C ILE A 208 4.84 0.82 13.34
N LEU A 209 4.46 1.54 12.29
CA LEU A 209 4.33 2.99 12.28
C LEU A 209 2.90 3.37 11.90
N CYS A 210 2.31 4.31 12.64
CA CYS A 210 1.04 4.91 12.29
C CYS A 210 1.21 6.42 12.05
N ALA A 211 0.64 6.89 10.98
CA ALA A 211 0.58 8.31 10.62
C ALA A 211 -0.74 8.60 9.91
N GLU A 212 -1.18 9.86 9.97
CA GLU A 212 -2.33 10.33 9.20
C GLU A 212 -1.94 11.54 8.35
N PHE A 213 -2.62 11.70 7.24
CA PHE A 213 -2.48 12.83 6.32
C PHE A 213 -3.87 13.41 6.11
N THR A 214 -4.04 14.69 6.38
CA THR A 214 -5.33 15.39 6.30
C THR A 214 -5.21 16.65 5.47
N ALA A 215 -6.31 17.08 4.87
CA ALA A 215 -6.34 18.39 4.20
C ALA A 215 -5.94 19.49 5.20
N PRO A 216 -5.23 20.53 4.71
CA PRO A 216 -4.83 21.68 5.52
C PRO A 216 -6.03 22.43 6.10
#